data_750cfbc18ff54d9f7bcc0c8973b23e2b
#
_entry.id   750cfbc18ff54d9f7bcc0c8973b23e2b
#
_cell.length_a   1.000
_cell.length_b   1.000
_cell.length_c   1.000
_cell.angle_alpha   90.00
_cell.angle_beta   90.00
_cell.angle_gamma   90.00
#
_symmetry.space_group_name_H-M   'P 1'
#
loop_
_entity.id
_entity.type
_entity.pdbx_description
1 polymer ?
#
loop_
_entity_poly.entity_id
_entity_poly.type
_entity_poly.pdbx_seq_one_letter_code
_entity_poly.pdbx_strand_id
1 'polypeptide(L)'
;MSQISRRGFLQSTSLLAAAPGPPRDTYETHAKGIRILPGAWRPHYPWEHIAWISPPWPSQDYVWLDFPEAIFTSQGLLFLSHVNPPIPTVFHDLTAVAWRRMADGISFERKLPNGVRFGGSVRKQSDAVVALELHLRNGTREPLKRITLQTCAFLRAIREFADYTSANKYVHLAKSGWLPLSAPLPADASGPYRVGWRHSGCPVADLPVAVVVSKQAPRLMAMTWLTDTISMVANPNHPCVHADPKFKDLAPGESASIHGKLVFFEGKLEDFDFSKYC
;
A
#
# COMPACT_ATOMS: atom_id res chain seq x y z
N MET A 1 3.73 -22.97 -72.67
CA MET A 1 2.91 -22.49 -71.52
C MET A 1 2.53 -23.68 -70.68
N SER A 2 3.27 -23.91 -69.61
CA SER A 2 3.06 -25.06 -68.69
C SER A 2 2.08 -24.63 -67.60
N GLN A 3 0.95 -25.33 -67.49
CA GLN A 3 -0.03 -25.13 -66.43
C GLN A 3 0.48 -25.71 -65.13
N ILE A 4 0.73 -24.87 -64.14
CA ILE A 4 1.06 -25.30 -62.77
C ILE A 4 -0.25 -25.77 -62.10
N SER A 5 -0.34 -27.04 -61.82
CA SER A 5 -1.49 -27.66 -61.15
C SER A 5 -1.65 -27.17 -59.70
N ARG A 6 -2.88 -26.73 -59.36
CA ARG A 6 -3.31 -26.29 -58.04
C ARG A 6 -3.18 -27.40 -56.93
N ARG A 7 -2.83 -28.61 -57.27
CA ARG A 7 -2.72 -29.73 -56.33
C ARG A 7 -1.37 -29.83 -55.63
N GLY A 8 -0.35 -29.08 -56.06
CA GLY A 8 1.00 -29.14 -55.46
C GLY A 8 1.22 -28.19 -54.28
N PHE A 9 0.24 -27.28 -53.96
CA PHE A 9 0.42 -26.22 -52.96
C PHE A 9 -0.05 -26.62 -51.53
N LEU A 10 -0.69 -27.79 -51.36
CA LEU A 10 -1.30 -28.18 -50.09
C LEU A 10 -0.51 -29.25 -49.30
N GLN A 11 0.68 -29.64 -49.74
CA GLN A 11 1.46 -30.66 -49.05
C GLN A 11 2.74 -30.16 -48.36
N SER A 12 2.92 -28.86 -48.22
CA SER A 12 4.07 -28.30 -47.47
C SER A 12 3.59 -27.50 -46.29
N THR A 13 2.62 -28.00 -45.54
CA THR A 13 2.47 -27.56 -44.14
C THR A 13 3.53 -28.29 -43.33
N SER A 14 4.77 -27.83 -43.45
CA SER A 14 5.78 -28.05 -42.43
C SER A 14 5.18 -27.72 -41.10
N LEU A 15 5.07 -28.68 -40.22
CA LEU A 15 4.92 -28.48 -38.79
C LEU A 15 6.08 -27.58 -38.37
N LEU A 16 5.87 -26.28 -38.40
CA LEU A 16 6.68 -25.34 -37.63
C LEU A 16 6.43 -25.72 -36.17
N ALA A 17 7.27 -26.62 -35.67
CA ALA A 17 7.41 -26.78 -34.24
C ALA A 17 7.62 -25.40 -33.68
N ALA A 18 6.69 -24.91 -32.87
CA ALA A 18 6.82 -23.62 -32.17
C ALA A 18 8.20 -23.64 -31.50
N ALA A 19 9.06 -22.69 -31.87
CA ALA A 19 10.33 -22.54 -31.20
C ALA A 19 10.08 -22.58 -29.70
N PRO A 20 10.85 -23.30 -28.89
CA PRO A 20 10.69 -23.29 -27.46
C PRO A 20 10.75 -21.81 -27.03
N GLY A 21 9.73 -21.36 -26.32
CA GLY A 21 9.72 -20.00 -25.76
C GLY A 21 10.99 -19.79 -24.93
N PRO A 22 11.40 -18.55 -24.70
CA PRO A 22 12.56 -18.27 -23.87
C PRO A 22 12.44 -19.06 -22.56
N PRO A 23 13.56 -19.58 -22.04
CA PRO A 23 13.54 -20.32 -20.78
C PRO A 23 12.86 -19.45 -19.74
N ARG A 24 11.82 -19.98 -19.09
CA ARG A 24 11.18 -19.28 -17.98
C ARG A 24 12.22 -19.16 -16.87
N ASP A 25 12.43 -17.94 -16.38
CA ASP A 25 13.21 -17.75 -15.18
C ASP A 25 12.50 -18.43 -14.00
N THR A 26 13.03 -19.56 -13.58
CA THR A 26 12.45 -20.39 -12.53
C THR A 26 12.90 -19.97 -11.13
N TYR A 27 13.88 -19.09 -11.01
CA TYR A 27 14.42 -18.70 -9.72
C TYR A 27 13.41 -17.97 -8.84
N GLU A 28 12.58 -17.11 -9.43
CA GLU A 28 11.59 -16.34 -8.68
C GLU A 28 10.22 -17.02 -8.60
N THR A 29 9.88 -17.92 -9.53
CA THR A 29 8.57 -18.59 -9.53
C THR A 29 8.31 -19.45 -8.29
N HIS A 30 9.37 -19.86 -7.61
CA HIS A 30 9.29 -20.67 -6.39
C HIS A 30 9.64 -19.91 -5.12
N ALA A 31 9.91 -18.61 -5.22
CA ALA A 31 10.23 -17.80 -4.05
C ALA A 31 9.03 -17.71 -3.12
N LYS A 32 9.20 -18.16 -1.90
CA LYS A 32 8.21 -18.15 -0.81
C LYS A 32 8.65 -17.23 0.30
N GLY A 33 7.69 -16.79 1.09
CA GLY A 33 7.91 -15.95 2.24
C GLY A 33 7.92 -14.47 1.91
N ILE A 34 7.69 -13.67 2.93
CA ILE A 34 7.68 -12.21 2.82
C ILE A 34 9.11 -11.72 2.57
N ARG A 35 9.28 -10.98 1.49
CA ARG A 35 10.50 -10.25 1.14
C ARG A 35 10.19 -8.76 1.22
N ILE A 36 11.07 -8.00 1.87
CA ILE A 36 10.93 -6.56 2.04
C ILE A 36 12.17 -5.90 1.43
N LEU A 37 11.95 -5.10 0.40
CA LEU A 37 13.03 -4.48 -0.38
C LEU A 37 12.83 -2.96 -0.47
N PRO A 38 13.92 -2.18 -0.52
CA PRO A 38 13.84 -0.81 -0.99
C PRO A 38 13.28 -0.78 -2.40
N GLY A 39 12.23 0.01 -2.61
CA GLY A 39 11.58 0.18 -3.90
C GLY A 39 11.70 1.60 -4.42
N ALA A 40 11.28 1.79 -5.65
CA ALA A 40 11.04 3.08 -6.27
C ALA A 40 9.81 2.96 -7.18
N TRP A 41 9.04 4.01 -7.24
CA TRP A 41 7.89 4.06 -8.14
C TRP A 41 8.05 5.16 -9.18
N ARG A 42 8.47 6.35 -8.73
CA ARG A 42 8.56 7.54 -9.57
C ARG A 42 10.00 8.08 -9.52
N PRO A 43 10.86 7.69 -10.46
CA PRO A 43 12.28 8.03 -10.39
C PRO A 43 12.57 9.54 -10.47
N HIS A 44 11.62 10.34 -10.94
CA HIS A 44 11.69 11.81 -10.93
C HIS A 44 11.30 12.45 -9.60
N TYR A 45 10.86 11.64 -8.60
CA TYR A 45 10.67 12.06 -7.22
C TYR A 45 11.64 11.28 -6.30
N PRO A 46 12.93 11.65 -6.29
CA PRO A 46 13.95 10.87 -5.58
C PRO A 46 13.78 10.87 -4.06
N TRP A 47 12.88 11.67 -3.54
CA TRP A 47 12.59 11.75 -2.11
C TRP A 47 11.46 10.82 -1.64
N GLU A 48 10.80 10.08 -2.54
CA GLU A 48 9.80 9.09 -2.14
C GLU A 48 10.43 7.93 -1.36
N HIS A 49 9.64 7.33 -0.46
CA HIS A 49 10.04 6.14 0.29
C HIS A 49 9.10 5.00 -0.04
N ILE A 50 9.46 4.20 -1.02
CA ILE A 50 8.68 3.03 -1.42
C ILE A 50 9.30 1.77 -0.83
N ALA A 51 8.51 0.97 -0.12
CA ALA A 51 8.86 -0.40 0.24
C ALA A 51 8.15 -1.38 -0.70
N TRP A 52 8.89 -2.32 -1.27
CA TRP A 52 8.33 -3.44 -2.02
C TRP A 52 8.18 -4.63 -1.09
N ILE A 53 6.96 -5.14 -0.95
CA ILE A 53 6.60 -6.20 -0.02
C ILE A 53 5.95 -7.34 -0.80
N SER A 54 6.59 -8.52 -0.84
CA SER A 54 5.98 -9.71 -1.46
C SER A 54 4.99 -10.38 -0.51
N PRO A 55 3.97 -11.08 -1.05
CA PRO A 55 3.14 -11.95 -0.22
C PRO A 55 3.93 -13.17 0.28
N PRO A 56 3.42 -13.91 1.30
CA PRO A 56 4.11 -15.09 1.85
C PRO A 56 4.06 -16.33 0.94
N TRP A 57 3.07 -16.44 0.07
CA TRP A 57 2.96 -17.52 -0.91
C TRP A 57 3.87 -17.30 -2.13
N PRO A 58 4.10 -18.33 -2.95
CA PRO A 58 4.93 -18.18 -4.15
C PRO A 58 4.41 -17.07 -5.07
N SER A 59 5.22 -16.02 -5.27
CA SER A 59 4.86 -14.88 -6.10
C SER A 59 6.10 -14.11 -6.56
N GLN A 60 6.02 -13.51 -7.75
CA GLN A 60 6.96 -12.51 -8.26
C GLN A 60 6.45 -11.08 -8.03
N ASP A 61 5.23 -10.94 -7.53
CA ASP A 61 4.55 -9.68 -7.40
C ASP A 61 4.85 -9.02 -6.04
N TYR A 62 4.71 -7.70 -5.98
CA TYR A 62 4.96 -6.90 -4.77
C TYR A 62 3.87 -5.85 -4.56
N VAL A 63 3.44 -5.68 -3.33
CA VAL A 63 2.78 -4.45 -2.89
C VAL A 63 3.82 -3.34 -2.88
N TRP A 64 3.49 -2.18 -3.43
CA TRP A 64 4.32 -0.98 -3.35
C TRP A 64 3.74 -0.08 -2.27
N LEU A 65 4.38 -0.08 -1.10
CA LEU A 65 3.96 0.73 0.03
C LEU A 65 4.65 2.08 -0.03
N ASP A 66 3.90 3.16 -0.30
CA ASP A 66 4.37 4.56 -0.20
C ASP A 66 4.30 4.97 1.27
N PHE A 67 5.47 5.26 1.88
CA PHE A 67 5.61 5.18 3.33
C PHE A 67 6.48 6.29 3.93
N PRO A 68 5.88 7.38 4.42
CA PRO A 68 4.51 7.80 4.16
C PRO A 68 4.37 8.45 2.78
N GLU A 69 3.16 8.45 2.25
CA GLU A 69 2.84 9.21 1.04
C GLU A 69 2.75 10.72 1.32
N ALA A 70 2.13 11.10 2.45
CA ALA A 70 1.98 12.49 2.84
C ALA A 70 2.00 12.68 4.36
N ILE A 71 2.41 13.87 4.81
CA ILE A 71 2.33 14.33 6.21
C ILE A 71 1.65 15.69 6.23
N PHE A 72 0.47 15.75 6.85
CA PHE A 72 -0.30 16.98 7.06
C PHE A 72 -0.20 17.42 8.50
N THR A 73 -0.20 18.74 8.72
CA THR A 73 -0.23 19.35 10.06
C THR A 73 -1.07 20.62 10.03
N SER A 74 -1.22 21.27 11.19
CA SER A 74 -1.80 22.61 11.27
C SER A 74 -1.01 23.68 10.51
N GLN A 75 0.25 23.41 10.16
CA GLN A 75 1.12 24.30 9.39
C GLN A 75 1.03 24.05 7.86
N GLY A 76 0.24 23.06 7.43
CA GLY A 76 0.07 22.68 6.04
C GLY A 76 0.62 21.29 5.73
N LEU A 77 0.77 20.99 4.43
CA LEU A 77 1.31 19.75 3.91
C LEU A 77 2.85 19.79 3.99
N LEU A 78 3.41 19.15 5.02
CA LEU A 78 4.86 19.17 5.26
C LEU A 78 5.65 18.27 4.31
N PHE A 79 5.07 17.15 3.92
CA PHE A 79 5.71 16.17 3.04
C PHE A 79 4.69 15.57 2.10
N LEU A 80 5.10 15.37 0.86
CA LEU A 80 4.39 14.61 -0.14
C LEU A 80 5.42 13.83 -0.96
N SER A 81 5.25 12.53 -1.09
CA SER A 81 6.18 11.65 -1.79
C SER A 81 6.26 11.96 -3.29
N HIS A 82 5.20 12.54 -3.85
CA HIS A 82 5.11 12.94 -5.25
C HIS A 82 4.31 14.24 -5.40
N VAL A 83 4.57 15.00 -6.45
CA VAL A 83 3.81 16.22 -6.74
C VAL A 83 2.39 15.84 -7.20
N ASN A 84 1.41 16.40 -6.53
CA ASN A 84 -0.01 16.21 -6.88
C ASN A 84 -0.69 17.60 -6.94
N PRO A 85 -0.63 18.29 -8.09
CA PRO A 85 -1.35 19.55 -8.25
C PRO A 85 -2.87 19.31 -8.06
N PRO A 86 -3.60 20.20 -7.39
CA PRO A 86 -3.21 21.54 -6.97
C PRO A 86 -2.77 21.68 -5.51
N ILE A 87 -2.31 20.62 -4.85
CA ILE A 87 -1.96 20.64 -3.43
C ILE A 87 -0.51 21.13 -3.26
N PRO A 88 -0.27 22.37 -2.80
CA PRO A 88 1.08 22.86 -2.57
C PRO A 88 1.68 22.23 -1.30
N THR A 89 2.91 21.75 -1.40
CA THR A 89 3.70 21.33 -0.23
C THR A 89 4.49 22.50 0.35
N VAL A 90 4.76 22.45 1.67
CA VAL A 90 5.65 23.43 2.31
C VAL A 90 7.07 23.29 1.79
N PHE A 91 7.50 22.08 1.45
CA PHE A 91 8.84 21.80 0.92
C PHE A 91 8.77 21.11 -0.42
N HIS A 92 9.62 21.57 -1.35
CA HIS A 92 9.81 21.01 -2.69
C HIS A 92 11.24 20.52 -2.86
N ASP A 93 11.47 19.69 -3.87
CA ASP A 93 12.80 19.28 -4.32
C ASP A 93 13.70 18.72 -3.21
N LEU A 94 13.10 17.87 -2.36
CA LEU A 94 13.83 17.22 -1.29
C LEU A 94 14.85 16.22 -1.87
N THR A 95 16.02 16.12 -1.27
CA THR A 95 17.04 15.15 -1.66
C THR A 95 16.60 13.72 -1.35
N ALA A 96 17.14 12.76 -2.10
CA ALA A 96 16.96 11.35 -1.80
C ALA A 96 17.50 11.00 -0.41
N VAL A 97 16.81 10.08 0.27
CA VAL A 97 17.29 9.44 1.50
C VAL A 97 17.21 7.93 1.28
N ALA A 98 18.34 7.26 1.41
CA ALA A 98 18.41 5.84 1.18
C ALA A 98 17.74 5.04 2.31
N TRP A 99 17.08 3.95 1.95
CA TRP A 99 16.68 2.93 2.89
C TRP A 99 17.92 2.24 3.49
N ARG A 100 17.93 2.08 4.81
CA ARG A 100 18.91 1.26 5.52
C ARG A 100 18.36 -0.16 5.66
N ARG A 101 19.14 -1.16 5.23
CA ARG A 101 18.78 -2.57 5.41
C ARG A 101 18.94 -2.97 6.87
N MET A 102 18.02 -3.80 7.32
CA MET A 102 17.99 -4.45 8.64
C MET A 102 17.96 -5.97 8.44
N ALA A 103 18.17 -6.75 9.50
CA ALA A 103 18.12 -8.21 9.42
C ALA A 103 16.74 -8.74 8.96
N ASP A 104 15.67 -8.04 9.33
CA ASP A 104 14.27 -8.44 9.10
C ASP A 104 13.48 -7.43 8.26
N GLY A 105 14.14 -6.43 7.67
CA GLY A 105 13.44 -5.40 6.90
C GLY A 105 14.29 -4.21 6.49
N ILE A 106 13.65 -3.06 6.42
CA ILE A 106 14.26 -1.79 6.00
C ILE A 106 13.76 -0.64 6.86
N SER A 107 14.57 0.42 6.99
CA SER A 107 14.21 1.65 7.69
C SER A 107 14.81 2.89 7.02
N PHE A 108 14.26 4.05 7.30
CA PHE A 108 14.80 5.33 6.86
C PHE A 108 14.60 6.41 7.93
N GLU A 109 15.34 7.50 7.79
CA GLU A 109 15.19 8.70 8.61
C GLU A 109 15.38 9.93 7.72
N ARG A 110 14.46 10.88 7.79
CA ARG A 110 14.49 12.14 7.03
C ARG A 110 14.41 13.33 7.97
N LYS A 111 15.19 14.36 7.67
CA LYS A 111 15.08 15.68 8.27
C LYS A 111 14.58 16.67 7.24
N LEU A 112 13.52 17.40 7.56
CA LEU A 112 13.00 18.51 6.75
C LEU A 112 13.76 19.82 7.03
N PRO A 113 13.72 20.78 6.11
CA PRO A 113 14.42 22.07 6.28
C PRO A 113 14.02 22.86 7.53
N ASN A 114 12.76 22.74 8.00
CA ASN A 114 12.28 23.38 9.22
C ASN A 114 12.71 22.68 10.52
N GLY A 115 13.45 21.56 10.42
CA GLY A 115 13.92 20.82 11.58
C GLY A 115 13.03 19.64 11.99
N VAL A 116 11.83 19.48 11.43
CA VAL A 116 11.02 18.26 11.64
C VAL A 116 11.82 17.05 11.15
N ARG A 117 11.80 15.98 11.94
CA ARG A 117 12.36 14.70 11.54
C ARG A 117 11.26 13.67 11.53
N PHE A 118 11.27 12.81 10.53
CA PHE A 118 10.40 11.65 10.48
C PHE A 118 11.13 10.48 9.85
N GLY A 119 10.68 9.31 10.18
CA GLY A 119 11.22 8.09 9.60
C GLY A 119 10.28 6.93 9.82
N GLY A 120 10.72 5.76 9.37
CA GLY A 120 9.92 4.58 9.58
C GLY A 120 10.70 3.30 9.34
N SER A 121 10.09 2.20 9.75
CA SER A 121 10.58 0.86 9.49
C SER A 121 9.47 -0.06 8.98
N VAL A 122 9.86 -0.94 8.07
CA VAL A 122 9.02 -2.00 7.51
C VAL A 122 9.75 -3.31 7.77
N ARG A 123 9.19 -4.17 8.63
CA ARG A 123 9.89 -5.35 9.16
C ARG A 123 9.01 -6.60 9.09
N LYS A 124 9.59 -7.74 8.72
CA LYS A 124 8.91 -9.03 8.84
C LYS A 124 8.71 -9.36 10.32
N GLN A 125 7.47 -9.41 10.79
CA GLN A 125 7.12 -9.78 12.16
C GLN A 125 6.85 -11.28 12.27
N SER A 126 6.22 -11.88 11.26
CA SER A 126 5.95 -13.32 11.16
C SER A 126 5.89 -13.74 9.70
N ASP A 127 5.52 -14.99 9.43
CA ASP A 127 5.37 -15.47 8.06
C ASP A 127 4.20 -14.84 7.30
N ALA A 128 3.26 -14.21 8.01
CA ALA A 128 2.08 -13.59 7.41
C ALA A 128 1.94 -12.09 7.75
N VAL A 129 2.80 -11.53 8.60
CA VAL A 129 2.65 -10.17 9.12
C VAL A 129 3.92 -9.35 8.93
N VAL A 130 3.75 -8.16 8.36
CA VAL A 130 4.76 -7.11 8.29
C VAL A 130 4.39 -6.03 9.32
N ALA A 131 5.30 -5.77 10.25
CA ALA A 131 5.20 -4.66 11.17
C ALA A 131 5.60 -3.36 10.47
N LEU A 132 4.79 -2.33 10.69
CA LEU A 132 5.00 -0.97 10.21
C LEU A 132 5.22 -0.06 11.42
N GLU A 133 6.21 0.81 11.34
CA GLU A 133 6.43 1.85 12.34
C GLU A 133 6.69 3.17 11.62
N LEU A 134 6.03 4.22 12.05
CA LEU A 134 6.37 5.59 11.69
C LEU A 134 6.67 6.37 12.97
N HIS A 135 7.71 7.20 12.93
CA HIS A 135 8.05 8.10 14.01
C HIS A 135 8.21 9.53 13.50
N LEU A 136 7.92 10.48 14.36
CA LEU A 136 8.03 11.89 14.05
C LEU A 136 8.56 12.66 15.28
N ARG A 137 9.50 13.57 15.03
CA ARG A 137 10.02 14.51 16.03
C ARG A 137 9.77 15.94 15.57
N ASN A 138 9.18 16.73 16.45
CA ASN A 138 9.05 18.16 16.24
C ASN A 138 10.37 18.87 16.55
N GLY A 139 11.16 19.17 15.53
CA GLY A 139 12.39 19.97 15.65
C GLY A 139 12.17 21.48 15.45
N THR A 140 10.92 21.93 15.40
CA THR A 140 10.56 23.36 15.25
C THR A 140 10.43 24.04 16.61
N ARG A 141 10.23 25.36 16.62
CA ARG A 141 9.97 26.15 17.83
C ARG A 141 8.48 26.19 18.21
N GLU A 142 7.60 25.77 17.30
CA GLU A 142 6.15 25.80 17.47
C GLU A 142 5.56 24.40 17.61
N PRO A 143 4.46 24.22 18.33
CA PRO A 143 3.78 22.93 18.40
C PRO A 143 3.29 22.46 17.02
N LEU A 144 3.52 21.21 16.69
CA LEU A 144 2.88 20.55 15.57
C LEU A 144 1.55 19.96 16.04
N LYS A 145 0.45 20.41 15.41
CA LYS A 145 -0.90 19.98 15.76
C LYS A 145 -1.60 19.33 14.59
N ARG A 146 -2.61 18.50 14.89
CA ARG A 146 -3.44 17.82 13.87
C ARG A 146 -2.60 17.04 12.87
N ILE A 147 -1.63 16.29 13.37
CA ILE A 147 -0.69 15.54 12.53
C ILE A 147 -1.39 14.29 11.98
N THR A 148 -1.62 14.27 10.68
CA THR A 148 -2.21 13.14 9.97
C THR A 148 -1.31 12.73 8.81
N LEU A 149 -1.29 11.44 8.49
CA LEU A 149 -0.48 10.92 7.40
C LEU A 149 -1.35 10.16 6.40
N GLN A 150 -0.84 10.05 5.19
CA GLN A 150 -1.31 9.08 4.23
C GLN A 150 -0.26 7.99 4.03
N THR A 151 -0.73 6.76 3.97
CA THR A 151 0.08 5.59 3.64
C THR A 151 -0.64 4.78 2.57
N CYS A 152 -0.01 4.66 1.42
CA CYS A 152 -0.62 4.06 0.24
C CYS A 152 -0.05 2.69 -0.04
N ALA A 153 -0.86 1.64 0.06
CA ALA A 153 -0.53 0.34 -0.50
C ALA A 153 -0.99 0.30 -1.97
N PHE A 154 -0.07 0.50 -2.90
CA PHE A 154 -0.33 0.50 -4.33
C PHE A 154 -0.22 -0.93 -4.88
N LEU A 155 -1.29 -1.41 -5.51
CA LEU A 155 -1.50 -2.82 -5.81
C LEU A 155 -1.29 -3.18 -7.28
N ARG A 156 -0.90 -2.23 -8.12
CA ARG A 156 -0.72 -2.47 -9.56
C ARG A 156 0.28 -3.61 -9.85
N ALA A 157 1.32 -3.72 -9.04
CA ALA A 157 2.38 -4.71 -9.21
C ALA A 157 2.12 -6.02 -8.46
N ILE A 158 0.96 -6.20 -7.85
CA ILE A 158 0.48 -7.46 -7.30
C ILE A 158 -0.87 -7.82 -7.95
N ARG A 159 -0.82 -8.58 -9.03
CA ARG A 159 -1.91 -8.80 -9.98
C ARG A 159 -3.18 -9.35 -9.36
N GLU A 160 -3.04 -10.24 -8.37
CA GLU A 160 -4.18 -10.85 -7.71
C GLU A 160 -5.03 -9.84 -6.90
N PHE A 161 -4.43 -8.74 -6.44
CA PHE A 161 -5.10 -7.68 -5.68
C PHE A 161 -5.40 -6.43 -6.51
N ALA A 162 -4.81 -6.29 -7.71
CA ALA A 162 -5.02 -5.13 -8.57
C ALA A 162 -6.46 -5.04 -9.04
N ASP A 163 -7.16 -3.98 -8.64
CA ASP A 163 -8.53 -3.69 -9.03
C ASP A 163 -8.79 -2.18 -9.03
N TYR A 164 -9.35 -1.66 -10.13
CA TYR A 164 -9.64 -0.23 -10.33
C TYR A 164 -11.07 0.15 -9.98
N THR A 165 -11.92 -0.84 -9.66
CA THR A 165 -13.34 -0.61 -9.33
C THR A 165 -13.59 -0.53 -7.84
N SER A 166 -12.61 -0.85 -7.00
CA SER A 166 -12.71 -1.00 -5.54
C SER A 166 -13.69 -2.08 -5.07
N ALA A 167 -14.10 -2.98 -5.99
CA ALA A 167 -15.03 -4.07 -5.66
C ALA A 167 -14.39 -5.16 -4.78
N ASN A 168 -13.07 -5.27 -4.79
CA ASN A 168 -12.32 -6.21 -3.97
C ASN A 168 -11.73 -5.59 -2.69
N LYS A 169 -12.07 -4.34 -2.36
CA LYS A 169 -11.59 -3.63 -1.17
C LYS A 169 -12.73 -3.45 -0.19
N TYR A 170 -12.49 -3.80 1.06
CA TYR A 170 -13.53 -3.93 2.08
C TYR A 170 -13.17 -3.16 3.35
N VAL A 171 -14.21 -2.68 4.03
CA VAL A 171 -14.18 -2.19 5.40
C VAL A 171 -15.24 -2.92 6.22
N HIS A 172 -15.08 -2.99 7.54
CA HIS A 172 -16.05 -3.62 8.41
C HIS A 172 -17.00 -2.60 9.03
N LEU A 173 -18.28 -2.94 9.07
CA LEU A 173 -19.33 -2.14 9.71
C LEU A 173 -20.05 -3.00 10.74
N ALA A 174 -20.23 -2.52 11.97
CA ALA A 174 -20.74 -3.26 13.11
C ALA A 174 -22.05 -4.02 12.86
N LYS A 175 -22.96 -3.45 12.04
CA LYS A 175 -24.27 -4.06 11.75
C LYS A 175 -24.29 -4.90 10.47
N SER A 176 -23.37 -4.64 9.54
CA SER A 176 -23.41 -5.19 8.18
C SER A 176 -22.24 -6.12 7.85
N GLY A 177 -21.23 -6.21 8.75
CA GLY A 177 -20.01 -6.96 8.48
C GLY A 177 -19.14 -6.31 7.41
N TRP A 178 -18.45 -7.12 6.64
CA TRP A 178 -17.56 -6.65 5.57
C TRP A 178 -18.32 -6.15 4.37
N LEU A 179 -18.14 -4.88 3.99
CA LEU A 179 -18.74 -4.27 2.81
C LEU A 179 -17.67 -3.76 1.84
N PRO A 180 -17.87 -3.96 0.52
CA PRO A 180 -16.92 -3.44 -0.47
C PRO A 180 -17.00 -1.92 -0.58
N LEU A 181 -15.86 -1.29 -0.76
CA LEU A 181 -15.75 0.17 -0.92
C LEU A 181 -16.37 0.70 -2.22
N SER A 182 -16.71 -0.18 -3.16
CA SER A 182 -17.48 0.15 -4.37
C SER A 182 -18.98 0.28 -4.13
N ALA A 183 -19.49 -0.26 -3.04
CA ALA A 183 -20.91 -0.18 -2.69
C ALA A 183 -21.23 1.09 -1.90
N PRO A 184 -22.47 1.62 -1.99
CA PRO A 184 -22.93 2.65 -1.07
C PRO A 184 -22.90 2.12 0.37
N LEU A 185 -22.21 2.82 1.25
CA LEU A 185 -22.16 2.46 2.65
C LEU A 185 -23.41 3.01 3.37
N PRO A 186 -24.01 2.26 4.32
CA PRO A 186 -25.18 2.68 5.05
C PRO A 186 -25.00 4.01 5.79
N ALA A 187 -26.00 4.89 5.74
CA ALA A 187 -25.96 6.18 6.40
C ALA A 187 -26.01 6.07 7.94
N ASP A 188 -26.51 4.96 8.46
CA ASP A 188 -26.57 4.63 9.90
C ASP A 188 -25.34 3.87 10.40
N ALA A 189 -24.30 3.77 9.59
CA ALA A 189 -23.03 3.22 10.01
C ALA A 189 -22.47 3.99 11.21
N SER A 190 -21.97 3.27 12.21
CA SER A 190 -21.42 3.82 13.43
C SER A 190 -20.01 3.27 13.69
N GLY A 191 -19.11 4.13 14.14
CA GLY A 191 -17.72 3.74 14.42
C GLY A 191 -16.79 4.96 14.48
N PRO A 192 -15.57 4.78 14.94
CA PRO A 192 -14.62 5.86 15.08
C PRO A 192 -13.77 6.13 13.81
N TYR A 193 -13.78 5.22 12.82
CA TYR A 193 -12.86 5.25 11.69
C TYR A 193 -13.58 5.70 10.41
N ARG A 194 -13.13 6.79 9.81
CA ARG A 194 -13.74 7.32 8.58
C ARG A 194 -13.47 6.40 7.38
N VAL A 195 -14.45 6.35 6.48
CA VAL A 195 -14.28 5.73 5.16
C VAL A 195 -14.29 6.82 4.11
N GLY A 196 -13.11 7.23 3.67
CA GLY A 196 -12.91 8.34 2.73
C GLY A 196 -12.03 9.46 3.28
N TRP A 197 -11.61 10.37 2.39
CA TRP A 197 -10.72 11.48 2.75
C TRP A 197 -11.44 12.73 3.28
N ARG A 198 -12.74 12.86 3.09
CA ARG A 198 -13.49 14.03 3.56
C ARG A 198 -13.52 14.11 5.09
N HIS A 199 -13.43 15.32 5.63
CA HIS A 199 -13.45 15.51 7.08
C HIS A 199 -14.85 15.35 7.70
N SER A 200 -15.91 15.54 6.92
CA SER A 200 -17.30 15.44 7.38
C SER A 200 -18.16 14.73 6.33
N GLY A 201 -19.24 14.10 6.78
CA GLY A 201 -20.18 13.41 5.90
C GLY A 201 -19.66 12.12 5.25
N CYS A 202 -18.54 11.60 5.72
CA CYS A 202 -18.07 10.28 5.32
C CYS A 202 -18.76 9.21 6.15
N PRO A 203 -19.05 8.05 5.56
CA PRO A 203 -19.37 6.84 6.31
C PRO A 203 -18.26 6.50 7.29
N VAL A 204 -18.57 5.73 8.31
CA VAL A 204 -17.62 5.31 9.34
C VAL A 204 -17.63 3.78 9.48
N ALA A 205 -16.48 3.24 9.82
CA ALA A 205 -16.26 1.83 10.10
C ALA A 205 -16.00 1.60 11.59
N ASP A 206 -16.25 0.40 12.07
CA ASP A 206 -16.01 0.03 13.46
C ASP A 206 -14.66 -0.62 13.70
N LEU A 207 -14.04 -1.21 12.64
CA LEU A 207 -12.69 -1.74 12.70
C LEU A 207 -11.69 -0.84 11.95
N PRO A 208 -10.47 -0.65 12.49
CA PRO A 208 -9.42 0.21 11.91
C PRO A 208 -8.63 -0.48 10.79
N VAL A 209 -9.29 -1.21 9.91
CA VAL A 209 -8.61 -2.04 8.92
C VAL A 209 -9.27 -1.96 7.55
N ALA A 210 -8.45 -1.75 6.53
CA ALA A 210 -8.83 -1.89 5.14
C ALA A 210 -8.34 -3.24 4.61
N VAL A 211 -9.23 -4.01 4.00
CA VAL A 211 -8.95 -5.35 3.49
C VAL A 211 -9.06 -5.36 1.97
N VAL A 212 -8.15 -6.07 1.31
CA VAL A 212 -8.19 -6.31 -0.14
C VAL A 212 -8.22 -7.81 -0.38
N VAL A 213 -9.26 -8.29 -1.07
CA VAL A 213 -9.45 -9.70 -1.38
C VAL A 213 -8.85 -10.02 -2.74
N SER A 214 -8.15 -11.13 -2.84
CA SER A 214 -7.60 -11.63 -4.10
C SER A 214 -8.71 -12.03 -5.07
N LYS A 215 -8.47 -11.75 -6.36
CA LYS A 215 -9.35 -12.17 -7.46
C LYS A 215 -9.01 -13.57 -8.00
N GLN A 216 -7.96 -14.18 -7.50
CA GLN A 216 -7.40 -15.42 -8.08
C GLN A 216 -7.47 -16.61 -7.12
N ALA A 217 -7.45 -16.39 -5.81
CA ALA A 217 -7.43 -17.43 -4.80
C ALA A 217 -8.10 -16.94 -3.50
N PRO A 218 -8.49 -17.83 -2.58
CA PRO A 218 -8.99 -17.43 -1.26
C PRO A 218 -7.83 -16.88 -0.42
N ARG A 219 -7.52 -15.62 -0.64
CA ARG A 219 -6.43 -14.87 0.00
C ARG A 219 -6.84 -13.41 0.16
N LEU A 220 -6.29 -12.77 1.15
CA LEU A 220 -6.46 -11.34 1.33
C LEU A 220 -5.20 -10.67 1.89
N MET A 221 -5.15 -9.37 1.75
CA MET A 221 -4.23 -8.47 2.38
C MET A 221 -5.00 -7.46 3.23
N ALA A 222 -4.54 -7.18 4.43
CA ALA A 222 -5.14 -6.18 5.29
C ALA A 222 -4.09 -5.16 5.74
N MET A 223 -4.49 -3.89 5.84
CA MET A 223 -3.64 -2.79 6.30
C MET A 223 -4.31 -2.04 7.44
N THR A 224 -3.55 -1.75 8.48
CA THR A 224 -4.05 -1.08 9.70
C THR A 224 -2.95 -0.30 10.40
N TRP A 225 -3.33 0.79 11.09
CA TRP A 225 -2.52 1.46 12.10
C TRP A 225 -3.12 1.28 13.50
N LEU A 226 -3.88 0.21 13.67
CA LEU A 226 -4.56 -0.10 14.92
C LEU A 226 -5.42 1.10 15.39
N THR A 227 -5.34 1.47 16.65
CA THR A 227 -6.09 2.61 17.23
C THR A 227 -5.67 3.97 16.68
N ASP A 228 -4.51 4.07 16.02
CA ASP A 228 -4.05 5.30 15.39
C ASP A 228 -4.61 5.51 13.97
N THR A 229 -5.31 4.51 13.40
CA THR A 229 -6.02 4.67 12.13
C THR A 229 -7.11 5.73 12.26
N ILE A 230 -7.21 6.65 11.29
CA ILE A 230 -8.28 7.66 11.25
C ILE A 230 -9.19 7.51 10.05
N SER A 231 -8.68 6.96 8.96
CA SER A 231 -9.47 6.74 7.74
C SER A 231 -8.99 5.54 6.94
N MET A 232 -9.91 4.91 6.22
CA MET A 232 -9.64 3.91 5.20
C MET A 232 -10.19 4.42 3.86
N VAL A 233 -9.41 4.24 2.79
CA VAL A 233 -9.76 4.78 1.48
C VAL A 233 -9.32 3.82 0.38
N ALA A 234 -10.12 3.75 -0.68
CA ALA A 234 -9.71 3.22 -1.97
C ALA A 234 -9.78 4.33 -3.01
N ASN A 235 -8.78 4.42 -3.86
CA ASN A 235 -8.78 5.38 -4.95
C ASN A 235 -9.43 4.75 -6.21
N PRO A 236 -10.44 5.37 -6.81
CA PRO A 236 -11.08 4.86 -8.02
C PRO A 236 -10.22 5.04 -9.28
N ASN A 237 -9.18 5.89 -9.24
CA ASN A 237 -8.35 6.19 -10.40
C ASN A 237 -7.15 5.26 -10.55
N HIS A 238 -6.78 4.55 -9.50
CA HIS A 238 -5.70 3.55 -9.50
C HIS A 238 -5.88 2.53 -8.38
N PRO A 239 -5.33 1.31 -8.54
CA PRO A 239 -5.56 0.23 -7.61
C PRO A 239 -4.72 0.44 -6.35
N CYS A 240 -5.21 1.20 -5.39
CA CYS A 240 -4.59 1.34 -4.08
C CYS A 240 -5.61 1.19 -2.97
N VAL A 241 -5.08 0.93 -1.78
CA VAL A 241 -5.82 1.00 -0.53
C VAL A 241 -4.99 1.77 0.48
N HIS A 242 -5.68 2.56 1.30
CA HIS A 242 -5.10 3.33 2.39
C HIS A 242 -5.69 2.90 3.71
N ALA A 243 -4.85 2.84 4.74
CA ALA A 243 -5.20 3.01 6.12
C ALA A 243 -4.34 4.17 6.63
N ASP A 244 -4.97 5.32 6.87
CA ASP A 244 -4.26 6.56 7.14
C ASP A 244 -4.20 6.83 8.65
N PRO A 245 -3.00 7.03 9.23
CA PRO A 245 -2.85 7.21 10.66
C PRO A 245 -2.80 8.69 11.07
N LYS A 246 -2.84 8.89 12.41
CA LYS A 246 -2.54 10.17 13.06
C LYS A 246 -1.48 10.00 14.14
N PHE A 247 -0.75 11.06 14.40
CA PHE A 247 0.00 11.25 15.63
C PHE A 247 -0.78 12.13 16.63
N LYS A 248 -0.40 12.06 17.90
CA LYS A 248 -0.77 13.10 18.87
C LYS A 248 -0.11 14.43 18.48
N ASP A 249 -0.60 15.53 19.03
CA ASP A 249 0.10 16.81 18.93
C ASP A 249 1.47 16.73 19.61
N LEU A 250 2.48 17.38 19.04
CA LEU A 250 3.86 17.37 19.52
C LEU A 250 4.34 18.77 19.88
N ALA A 251 4.72 18.96 21.14
CA ALA A 251 5.44 20.16 21.57
C ALA A 251 6.83 20.27 20.90
N PRO A 252 7.47 21.45 20.89
CA PRO A 252 8.85 21.60 20.42
C PRO A 252 9.79 20.61 21.10
N GLY A 253 10.57 19.88 20.28
CA GLY A 253 11.50 18.85 20.74
C GLY A 253 10.89 17.49 21.05
N GLU A 254 9.56 17.37 21.13
CA GLU A 254 8.87 16.12 21.43
C GLU A 254 8.90 15.15 20.22
N SER A 255 8.84 13.85 20.54
CA SER A 255 8.78 12.76 19.55
C SER A 255 7.62 11.82 19.88
N ALA A 256 7.09 11.16 18.85
CA ALA A 256 6.16 10.04 18.99
C ALA A 256 6.40 9.00 17.91
N SER A 257 6.00 7.77 18.19
CA SER A 257 5.91 6.67 17.23
C SER A 257 4.50 6.11 17.21
N ILE A 258 4.11 5.60 16.05
CA ILE A 258 2.87 4.86 15.81
C ILE A 258 3.21 3.54 15.14
N HIS A 259 2.39 2.53 15.38
CA HIS A 259 2.62 1.18 14.89
C HIS A 259 1.43 0.69 14.08
N GLY A 260 1.73 0.01 13.00
CA GLY A 260 0.74 -0.56 12.09
C GLY A 260 1.16 -1.95 11.62
N LYS A 261 0.32 -2.54 10.81
CA LYS A 261 0.56 -3.87 10.23
C LYS A 261 0.06 -3.95 8.80
N LEU A 262 0.80 -4.68 7.98
CA LEU A 262 0.32 -5.25 6.74
C LEU A 262 0.22 -6.77 6.95
N VAL A 263 -0.97 -7.32 6.79
CA VAL A 263 -1.27 -8.72 7.07
C VAL A 263 -1.62 -9.41 5.76
N PHE A 264 -1.04 -10.58 5.53
CA PHE A 264 -1.46 -11.49 4.48
C PHE A 264 -2.18 -12.69 5.12
N PHE A 265 -3.30 -13.09 4.56
CA PHE A 265 -4.09 -14.20 5.09
C PHE A 265 -4.51 -15.14 3.95
N GLU A 266 -4.29 -16.43 4.14
CA GLU A 266 -4.80 -17.48 3.26
C GLU A 266 -6.11 -18.01 3.81
N GLY A 267 -7.22 -17.66 3.17
CA GLY A 267 -8.58 -17.94 3.57
C GLY A 267 -9.56 -16.96 2.93
N LYS A 268 -10.84 -17.14 3.19
CA LYS A 268 -11.90 -16.24 2.74
C LYS A 268 -12.03 -15.04 3.68
N LEU A 269 -12.68 -13.99 3.22
CA LEU A 269 -12.91 -12.77 4.01
C LEU A 269 -13.72 -13.06 5.29
N GLU A 270 -14.67 -13.98 5.21
CA GLU A 270 -15.52 -14.38 6.34
C GLU A 270 -14.74 -15.08 7.46
N ASP A 271 -13.60 -15.70 7.12
CA ASP A 271 -12.72 -16.41 8.06
C ASP A 271 -11.66 -15.47 8.68
N PHE A 272 -11.58 -14.22 8.21
CA PHE A 272 -10.59 -13.25 8.67
C PHE A 272 -10.98 -12.60 9.99
N ASP A 273 -10.36 -13.05 11.05
CA ASP A 273 -10.52 -12.49 12.40
C ASP A 273 -9.43 -11.43 12.68
N PHE A 274 -9.82 -10.16 12.54
CA PHE A 274 -8.91 -9.02 12.75
C PHE A 274 -8.38 -8.95 14.19
N SER A 275 -9.13 -9.44 15.19
CA SER A 275 -8.73 -9.38 16.60
C SER A 275 -7.41 -10.10 16.88
N LYS A 276 -7.03 -11.08 16.06
CA LYS A 276 -5.75 -11.79 16.14
C LYS A 276 -4.54 -10.94 15.77
N TYR A 277 -4.78 -9.76 15.22
CA TYR A 277 -3.72 -8.86 14.72
C TYR A 277 -3.67 -7.52 15.48
N CYS A 278 -4.48 -7.35 16.51
CA CYS A 278 -4.49 -6.16 17.37
C CYS A 278 -3.33 -6.14 18.36
#